data_0333a8831a02f41acf385a38e80cc193
#
_entry.id   0333a8831a02f41acf385a38e80cc193
#
_cell.length_a   1.000
_cell.length_b   1.000
_cell.length_c   1.000
_cell.angle_alpha   90.00
_cell.angle_beta   90.00
_cell.angle_gamma   90.00
#
_symmetry.space_group_name_H-M   'P 1'
#
loop_
_entity.id
_entity.type
_entity.pdbx_description
1 polymer ?
#
loop_
_entity_poly.entity_id
_entity_poly.type
_entity_poly.pdbx_seq_one_letter_code
_entity_poly.pdbx_strand_id
1 'polypeptide(L)'
;MSKGYDSASISVLQKELGMSRGAMYRYFKSKDELFLEVIDRYVFGLIDRFMPKVAEDTTLAELIEFMYRYHMKLYIYLDKHNTEAHFLNFTALIIQAAKHYPGFAEKMKLINNKSVKLWKMSIVNSIEKNEIRDDVDVNILAGIFSTGSKNMEDTEHEFESKFKQKVKIWKRDRKYLYSLIKK
;
A
#
# COMPACT_ATOMS: atom_id res chain seq x y z
N MET A 1 -18.11 5.51 -2.14
CA MET A 1 -18.16 4.28 -1.31
C MET A 1 -18.35 4.59 0.18
N SER A 2 -19.29 5.44 0.52
CA SER A 2 -19.57 5.82 1.93
C SER A 2 -20.34 4.75 2.72
N LYS A 3 -20.87 3.74 2.03
CA LYS A 3 -21.65 2.66 2.64
C LYS A 3 -20.90 1.36 2.50
N GLY A 4 -20.14 0.93 3.46
CA GLY A 4 -19.30 -0.30 3.41
C GLY A 4 -19.97 -1.53 2.78
N TYR A 5 -19.23 -2.61 2.60
CA TYR A 5 -19.69 -3.84 1.93
C TYR A 5 -21.05 -4.34 2.45
N ASP A 6 -21.24 -4.37 3.78
CA ASP A 6 -22.46 -4.93 4.38
C ASP A 6 -23.73 -4.16 4.01
N SER A 7 -23.65 -2.85 3.84
CA SER A 7 -24.79 -1.97 3.49
C SER A 7 -24.97 -1.78 1.98
N ALA A 8 -24.04 -2.21 1.14
CA ALA A 8 -24.14 -2.12 -0.32
C ALA A 8 -24.96 -3.30 -0.85
N SER A 9 -26.29 -3.11 -1.05
CA SER A 9 -27.08 -4.08 -1.82
C SER A 9 -26.89 -3.87 -3.32
N ILE A 10 -27.19 -4.89 -4.12
CA ILE A 10 -27.15 -4.79 -5.59
C ILE A 10 -28.06 -3.66 -6.09
N SER A 11 -29.21 -3.43 -5.46
CA SER A 11 -30.12 -2.34 -5.81
C SER A 11 -29.54 -0.95 -5.53
N VAL A 12 -28.76 -0.80 -4.45
CA VAL A 12 -28.03 0.43 -4.15
C VAL A 12 -26.95 0.68 -5.21
N LEU A 13 -26.17 -0.37 -5.54
CA LEU A 13 -25.12 -0.29 -6.56
C LEU A 13 -25.69 0.06 -7.96
N GLN A 14 -26.82 -0.52 -8.33
CA GLN A 14 -27.53 -0.21 -9.58
C GLN A 14 -27.90 1.27 -9.67
N LYS A 15 -28.46 1.81 -8.59
CA LYS A 15 -28.85 3.23 -8.51
C LYS A 15 -27.64 4.15 -8.63
N GLU A 16 -26.57 3.86 -7.91
CA GLU A 16 -25.35 4.66 -7.92
C GLU A 16 -24.61 4.61 -9.27
N LEU A 17 -24.61 3.45 -9.93
CA LEU A 17 -23.93 3.25 -11.21
C LEU A 17 -24.81 3.59 -12.43
N GLY A 18 -26.09 3.90 -12.24
CA GLY A 18 -27.02 4.11 -13.34
C GLY A 18 -27.23 2.87 -14.23
N MET A 19 -26.97 1.67 -13.71
CA MET A 19 -27.04 0.42 -14.48
C MET A 19 -28.36 -0.31 -14.23
N SER A 20 -28.93 -0.93 -15.27
CA SER A 20 -30.08 -1.82 -15.09
C SER A 20 -29.65 -3.12 -14.38
N ARG A 21 -30.62 -3.77 -13.72
CA ARG A 21 -30.38 -5.05 -13.04
C ARG A 21 -29.82 -6.11 -13.98
N GLY A 22 -30.37 -6.24 -15.16
CA GLY A 22 -29.91 -7.18 -16.18
C GLY A 22 -28.48 -6.87 -16.67
N ALA A 23 -28.14 -5.59 -16.84
CA ALA A 23 -26.79 -5.18 -17.21
C ALA A 23 -25.76 -5.57 -16.14
N MET A 24 -26.10 -5.40 -14.86
CA MET A 24 -25.21 -5.73 -13.76
C MET A 24 -24.98 -7.23 -13.63
N TYR A 25 -26.04 -8.05 -13.68
CA TYR A 25 -25.95 -9.51 -13.59
C TYR A 25 -25.27 -10.15 -14.81
N ARG A 26 -25.11 -9.42 -15.93
CA ARG A 26 -24.33 -9.87 -17.08
C ARG A 26 -22.83 -9.86 -16.80
N TYR A 27 -22.37 -8.97 -15.92
CA TYR A 27 -20.95 -8.86 -15.54
C TYR A 27 -20.62 -9.56 -14.23
N PHE A 28 -21.54 -9.55 -13.26
CA PHE A 28 -21.30 -10.09 -11.91
C PHE A 28 -22.51 -10.91 -11.46
N LYS A 29 -22.29 -12.17 -11.14
CA LYS A 29 -23.36 -13.08 -10.68
C LYS A 29 -23.85 -12.76 -9.28
N SER A 30 -23.00 -12.12 -8.46
CA SER A 30 -23.31 -11.77 -7.07
C SER A 30 -22.60 -10.48 -6.64
N LYS A 31 -23.01 -9.92 -5.50
CA LYS A 31 -22.32 -8.83 -4.83
C LYS A 31 -20.90 -9.23 -4.43
N ASP A 32 -20.72 -10.48 -4.02
CA ASP A 32 -19.43 -11.01 -3.59
C ASP A 32 -18.44 -11.07 -4.75
N GLU A 33 -18.87 -11.54 -5.93
CA GLU A 33 -18.05 -11.55 -7.15
C GLU A 33 -17.59 -10.15 -7.54
N LEU A 34 -18.51 -9.17 -7.53
CA LEU A 34 -18.16 -7.76 -7.76
C LEU A 34 -17.16 -7.27 -6.71
N PHE A 35 -17.36 -7.62 -5.43
CA PHE A 35 -16.47 -7.20 -4.36
C PHE A 35 -15.06 -7.78 -4.53
N LEU A 36 -14.96 -9.07 -4.86
CA LEU A 36 -13.67 -9.71 -5.11
C LEU A 36 -12.92 -9.03 -6.27
N GLU A 37 -13.62 -8.74 -7.38
CA GLU A 37 -13.03 -8.01 -8.52
C GLU A 37 -12.54 -6.61 -8.13
N VAL A 38 -13.31 -5.90 -7.31
CA VAL A 38 -12.91 -4.58 -6.78
C VAL A 38 -11.64 -4.69 -5.93
N ILE A 39 -11.55 -5.71 -5.06
CA ILE A 39 -10.36 -5.91 -4.23
C ILE A 39 -9.16 -6.31 -5.09
N ASP A 40 -9.33 -7.24 -6.02
CA ASP A 40 -8.25 -7.66 -6.91
C ASP A 40 -7.72 -6.48 -7.74
N ARG A 41 -8.60 -5.63 -8.26
CA ARG A 41 -8.22 -4.49 -9.10
C ARG A 41 -7.66 -3.31 -8.32
N TYR A 42 -8.34 -2.90 -7.24
CA TYR A 42 -8.06 -1.64 -6.54
C TYR A 42 -7.20 -1.81 -5.28
N VAL A 43 -6.96 -3.02 -4.82
CA VAL A 43 -6.02 -3.30 -3.75
C VAL A 43 -4.78 -3.99 -4.30
N PHE A 44 -4.91 -5.23 -4.75
CA PHE A 44 -3.76 -6.01 -5.23
C PHE A 44 -3.20 -5.49 -6.55
N GLY A 45 -4.06 -5.13 -7.51
CA GLY A 45 -3.62 -4.56 -8.78
C GLY A 45 -2.89 -3.21 -8.65
N LEU A 46 -3.24 -2.38 -7.67
CA LEU A 46 -2.49 -1.15 -7.39
C LEU A 46 -1.13 -1.46 -6.77
N ILE A 47 -1.06 -2.42 -5.85
CA ILE A 47 0.22 -2.87 -5.28
C ILE A 47 1.14 -3.35 -6.39
N ASP A 48 0.68 -4.27 -7.25
CA ASP A 48 1.48 -4.81 -8.36
C ASP A 48 1.88 -3.72 -9.37
N ARG A 49 0.97 -2.82 -9.70
CA ARG A 49 1.19 -1.76 -10.69
C ARG A 49 2.26 -0.75 -10.27
N PHE A 50 2.30 -0.40 -8.99
CA PHE A 50 3.18 0.63 -8.49
C PHE A 50 4.42 0.09 -7.79
N MET A 51 4.44 -1.21 -7.40
CA MET A 51 5.61 -1.83 -6.78
C MET A 51 6.85 -1.62 -7.67
N PRO A 52 7.93 -1.05 -7.15
CA PRO A 52 9.13 -0.80 -7.94
C PRO A 52 9.74 -2.12 -8.43
N LYS A 53 10.12 -2.14 -9.71
CA LYS A 53 11.03 -3.16 -10.23
C LYS A 53 12.43 -2.77 -9.78
N VAL A 54 12.97 -3.55 -8.88
CA VAL A 54 14.25 -3.29 -8.21
C VAL A 54 15.29 -4.25 -8.78
N ALA A 55 16.45 -3.73 -9.17
CA ALA A 55 17.58 -4.55 -9.63
C ALA A 55 18.19 -5.32 -8.44
N GLU A 56 18.82 -6.46 -8.72
CA GLU A 56 19.38 -7.33 -7.69
C GLU A 56 20.52 -6.66 -6.91
N ASP A 57 21.22 -5.71 -7.51
CA ASP A 57 22.33 -4.95 -6.92
C ASP A 57 21.91 -3.62 -6.28
N THR A 58 20.59 -3.36 -6.16
CA THR A 58 20.06 -2.12 -5.58
C THR A 58 20.49 -1.95 -4.13
N THR A 59 21.00 -0.76 -3.81
CA THR A 59 21.43 -0.39 -2.46
C THR A 59 20.28 0.09 -1.57
N LEU A 60 20.52 0.19 -0.27
CA LEU A 60 19.52 0.68 0.70
C LEU A 60 19.11 2.13 0.41
N ALA A 61 20.07 2.99 0.05
CA ALA A 61 19.79 4.37 -0.32
C ALA A 61 18.86 4.48 -1.56
N GLU A 62 19.16 3.68 -2.58
CA GLU A 62 18.34 3.61 -3.80
C GLU A 62 16.95 3.04 -3.52
N LEU A 63 16.85 1.98 -2.70
CA LEU A 63 15.55 1.41 -2.34
C LEU A 63 14.67 2.40 -1.57
N ILE A 64 15.23 3.20 -0.66
CA ILE A 64 14.50 4.27 0.03
C ILE A 64 13.90 5.25 -0.99
N GLU A 65 14.66 5.66 -2.02
CA GLU A 65 14.17 6.56 -3.06
C GLU A 65 13.12 5.89 -3.98
N PHE A 66 13.27 4.61 -4.30
CA PHE A 66 12.28 3.86 -5.07
C PHE A 66 10.96 3.73 -4.32
N MET A 67 11.01 3.37 -3.04
CA MET A 67 9.81 3.26 -2.20
C MET A 67 9.13 4.61 -1.96
N TYR A 68 9.91 5.69 -1.82
CA TYR A 68 9.34 7.03 -1.76
C TYR A 68 8.56 7.37 -3.05
N ARG A 69 9.15 7.13 -4.21
CA ARG A 69 8.47 7.33 -5.50
C ARG A 69 7.23 6.46 -5.67
N TYR A 70 7.29 5.21 -5.18
CA TYR A 70 6.15 4.31 -5.14
C TYR A 70 4.98 4.90 -4.34
N HIS A 71 5.23 5.30 -3.09
CA HIS A 71 4.20 5.88 -2.23
C HIS A 71 3.65 7.20 -2.80
N MET A 72 4.50 8.04 -3.39
CA MET A 72 4.05 9.28 -4.03
C MET A 72 3.20 9.03 -5.29
N LYS A 73 3.54 8.05 -6.11
CA LYS A 73 2.72 7.66 -7.27
C LYS A 73 1.37 7.11 -6.84
N LEU A 74 1.36 6.26 -5.83
CA LEU A 74 0.11 5.73 -5.26
C LEU A 74 -0.76 6.86 -4.71
N TYR A 75 -0.17 7.80 -3.97
CA TYR A 75 -0.88 8.99 -3.48
C TYR A 75 -1.50 9.77 -4.64
N ILE A 76 -0.70 10.15 -5.64
CA ILE A 76 -1.18 10.94 -6.79
C ILE A 76 -2.29 10.20 -7.55
N TYR A 77 -2.17 8.88 -7.69
CA TYR A 77 -3.20 8.07 -8.33
C TYR A 77 -4.51 8.08 -7.54
N LEU A 78 -4.46 7.87 -6.23
CA LEU A 78 -5.63 7.91 -5.37
C LEU A 78 -6.26 9.32 -5.36
N ASP A 79 -5.47 10.37 -5.24
CA ASP A 79 -5.89 11.77 -5.24
C ASP A 79 -6.61 12.18 -6.55
N LYS A 80 -6.13 11.68 -7.68
CA LYS A 80 -6.65 12.04 -9.01
C LYS A 80 -7.99 11.39 -9.38
N HIS A 81 -8.29 10.24 -8.78
CA HIS A 81 -9.43 9.40 -9.16
C HIS A 81 -10.59 9.43 -8.15
N ASN A 82 -10.52 10.30 -7.16
CA ASN A 82 -11.52 10.35 -6.11
C ASN A 82 -11.80 11.79 -5.65
N THR A 83 -13.02 12.04 -5.32
CA THR A 83 -13.48 13.24 -4.63
C THR A 83 -13.39 12.95 -3.14
N GLU A 84 -13.17 13.88 -2.29
CA GLU A 84 -13.15 13.87 -0.82
C GLU A 84 -13.06 12.47 -0.13
N ALA A 85 -12.12 12.24 0.77
CA ALA A 85 -11.92 11.01 1.57
C ALA A 85 -11.25 9.78 0.87
N HIS A 86 -10.30 9.99 -0.06
CA HIS A 86 -9.69 8.87 -0.83
C HIS A 86 -8.97 7.84 0.01
N PHE A 87 -8.18 8.29 0.96
CA PHE A 87 -7.36 7.40 1.76
C PHE A 87 -8.20 6.65 2.79
N LEU A 88 -9.20 7.30 3.38
CA LEU A 88 -10.14 6.67 4.31
C LEU A 88 -10.97 5.61 3.59
N ASN A 89 -11.45 5.91 2.38
CA ASN A 89 -12.18 4.95 1.56
C ASN A 89 -11.30 3.75 1.17
N PHE A 90 -10.03 3.98 0.84
CA PHE A 90 -9.09 2.91 0.56
C PHE A 90 -8.80 2.08 1.83
N THR A 91 -8.60 2.71 2.98
CA THR A 91 -8.40 2.02 4.25
C THR A 91 -9.64 1.21 4.65
N ALA A 92 -10.84 1.79 4.50
CA ALA A 92 -12.10 1.09 4.73
C ALA A 92 -12.24 -0.13 3.79
N LEU A 93 -11.82 -0.01 2.53
CA LEU A 93 -11.81 -1.11 1.58
C LEU A 93 -10.86 -2.24 2.02
N ILE A 94 -9.68 -1.92 2.53
CA ILE A 94 -8.73 -2.90 3.10
C ILE A 94 -9.34 -3.63 4.29
N ILE A 95 -10.01 -2.91 5.20
CA ILE A 95 -10.69 -3.50 6.37
C ILE A 95 -11.80 -4.45 5.92
N GLN A 96 -12.61 -4.05 4.94
CA GLN A 96 -13.65 -4.92 4.38
C GLN A 96 -13.06 -6.14 3.67
N ALA A 97 -11.94 -5.97 2.95
CA ALA A 97 -11.24 -7.08 2.32
C ALA A 97 -10.71 -8.09 3.35
N ALA A 98 -10.18 -7.64 4.48
CA ALA A 98 -9.74 -8.51 5.56
C ALA A 98 -10.88 -9.37 6.14
N LYS A 99 -12.13 -8.87 6.11
CA LYS A 99 -13.32 -9.58 6.59
C LYS A 99 -13.93 -10.53 5.56
N HIS A 100 -13.98 -10.12 4.29
CA HIS A 100 -14.86 -10.75 3.29
C HIS A 100 -14.12 -11.32 2.07
N TYR A 101 -12.81 -11.04 1.91
CA TYR A 101 -12.04 -11.57 0.79
C TYR A 101 -11.32 -12.87 1.21
N PRO A 102 -11.66 -14.04 0.61
CA PRO A 102 -11.00 -15.30 0.95
C PRO A 102 -9.50 -15.27 0.69
N GLY A 103 -8.70 -15.66 1.68
CA GLY A 103 -7.23 -15.69 1.54
C GLY A 103 -6.57 -14.31 1.56
N PHE A 104 -7.25 -13.25 1.99
CA PHE A 104 -6.69 -11.89 2.06
C PHE A 104 -5.42 -11.83 2.91
N ALA A 105 -5.46 -12.44 4.10
CA ALA A 105 -4.33 -12.44 5.03
C ALA A 105 -3.10 -13.13 4.42
N GLU A 106 -3.29 -14.24 3.72
CA GLU A 106 -2.24 -15.00 3.04
C GLU A 106 -1.64 -14.18 1.89
N LYS A 107 -2.47 -13.55 1.06
CA LYS A 107 -1.99 -12.65 -0.01
C LYS A 107 -1.20 -11.48 0.56
N MET A 108 -1.69 -10.83 1.62
CA MET A 108 -0.99 -9.73 2.29
C MET A 108 0.33 -10.18 2.92
N LYS A 109 0.36 -11.38 3.52
CA LYS A 109 1.61 -11.97 4.05
C LYS A 109 2.63 -12.20 2.95
N LEU A 110 2.23 -12.69 1.78
CA LEU A 110 3.14 -12.86 0.62
C LEU A 110 3.71 -11.52 0.15
N ILE A 111 2.87 -10.47 0.05
CA ILE A 111 3.30 -9.13 -0.33
C ILE A 111 4.29 -8.56 0.69
N ASN A 112 3.98 -8.69 1.99
CA ASN A 112 4.87 -8.24 3.05
C ASN A 112 6.21 -8.98 3.03
N ASN A 113 6.21 -10.30 2.84
CA ASN A 113 7.43 -11.09 2.76
C ASN A 113 8.30 -10.68 1.56
N LYS A 114 7.69 -10.40 0.40
CA LYS A 114 8.41 -9.85 -0.76
C LYS A 114 9.05 -8.49 -0.42
N SER A 115 8.32 -7.61 0.24
CA SER A 115 8.84 -6.31 0.68
C SER A 115 10.03 -6.46 1.63
N VAL A 116 9.90 -7.27 2.68
CA VAL A 116 10.99 -7.52 3.63
C VAL A 116 12.22 -8.11 2.93
N LYS A 117 12.00 -9.02 1.96
CA LYS A 117 13.11 -9.60 1.17
C LYS A 117 13.86 -8.52 0.37
N LEU A 118 13.17 -7.56 -0.23
CA LEU A 118 13.80 -6.44 -0.94
C LEU A 118 14.65 -5.58 -0.01
N TRP A 119 14.15 -5.28 1.20
CA TRP A 119 14.92 -4.53 2.19
C TRP A 119 16.17 -5.29 2.64
N LYS A 120 16.05 -6.58 2.92
CA LYS A 120 17.22 -7.44 3.28
C LYS A 120 18.27 -7.42 2.18
N MET A 121 17.87 -7.66 0.94
CA MET A 121 18.76 -7.64 -0.22
C MET A 121 19.51 -6.30 -0.33
N SER A 122 18.79 -5.19 -0.26
CA SER A 122 19.40 -3.86 -0.38
C SER A 122 20.31 -3.49 0.79
N ILE A 123 20.06 -4.00 2.00
CA ILE A 123 20.95 -3.83 3.15
C ILE A 123 22.25 -4.63 2.91
N VAL A 124 22.15 -5.89 2.48
CA VAL A 124 23.31 -6.72 2.17
C VAL A 124 24.15 -6.08 1.07
N ASN A 125 23.54 -5.65 -0.03
CA ASN A 125 24.24 -4.96 -1.11
C ASN A 125 24.99 -3.70 -0.62
N SER A 126 24.38 -2.93 0.30
CA SER A 126 25.01 -1.73 0.86
C SER A 126 26.19 -2.07 1.80
N ILE A 127 26.14 -3.20 2.50
CA ILE A 127 27.27 -3.70 3.29
C ILE A 127 28.41 -4.12 2.33
N GLU A 128 28.12 -4.92 1.31
CA GLU A 128 29.10 -5.40 0.32
C GLU A 128 29.75 -4.25 -0.45
N LYS A 129 28.98 -3.20 -0.76
CA LYS A 129 29.48 -1.96 -1.41
C LYS A 129 30.18 -1.00 -0.42
N ASN A 130 30.32 -1.38 0.85
CA ASN A 130 30.94 -0.58 1.91
C ASN A 130 30.26 0.79 2.14
N GLU A 131 28.98 0.91 1.83
CA GLU A 131 28.16 2.12 2.06
C GLU A 131 27.68 2.24 3.50
N ILE A 132 27.40 1.10 4.15
CA ILE A 132 26.94 1.04 5.54
C ILE A 132 27.82 0.09 6.37
N ARG A 133 27.69 0.20 7.69
CA ARG A 133 28.41 -0.66 8.65
C ARG A 133 27.99 -2.13 8.48
N ASP A 134 28.89 -3.04 8.77
CA ASP A 134 28.70 -4.50 8.71
C ASP A 134 28.32 -5.13 10.06
N ASP A 135 28.36 -4.35 11.14
CA ASP A 135 27.97 -4.77 12.50
C ASP A 135 26.44 -4.62 12.77
N VAL A 136 25.64 -4.45 11.73
CA VAL A 136 24.19 -4.27 11.83
C VAL A 136 23.44 -5.59 11.66
N ASP A 137 22.36 -5.79 12.42
CA ASP A 137 21.43 -6.92 12.19
C ASP A 137 20.54 -6.66 10.99
N VAL A 138 20.79 -7.37 9.89
CA VAL A 138 20.05 -7.24 8.62
C VAL A 138 18.57 -7.54 8.78
N ASN A 139 18.18 -8.49 9.65
CA ASN A 139 16.78 -8.87 9.84
C ASN A 139 16.01 -7.79 10.60
N ILE A 140 16.62 -7.28 11.67
CA ILE A 140 16.02 -6.19 12.47
C ILE A 140 15.89 -4.94 11.60
N LEU A 141 16.95 -4.54 10.90
CA LEU A 141 16.91 -3.38 10.01
C LEU A 141 15.86 -3.53 8.91
N ALA A 142 15.79 -4.67 8.23
CA ALA A 142 14.79 -4.90 7.20
C ALA A 142 13.37 -4.80 7.77
N GLY A 143 13.15 -5.29 8.98
CA GLY A 143 11.88 -5.11 9.70
C GLY A 143 11.55 -3.63 9.92
N ILE A 144 12.50 -2.85 10.43
CA ILE A 144 12.33 -1.41 10.68
C ILE A 144 12.06 -0.65 9.38
N PHE A 145 12.85 -0.90 8.32
CA PHE A 145 12.68 -0.23 7.04
C PHE A 145 11.39 -0.61 6.32
N SER A 146 10.88 -1.83 6.47
CA SER A 146 9.64 -2.29 5.85
C SER A 146 8.38 -1.75 6.51
N THR A 147 8.44 -1.32 7.79
CA THR A 147 7.25 -0.81 8.50
C THR A 147 6.84 0.57 8.00
N GLY A 148 5.53 0.83 7.98
CA GLY A 148 4.97 2.16 7.72
C GLY A 148 5.28 3.15 8.85
N SER A 149 5.10 4.44 8.60
CA SER A 149 5.09 5.45 9.67
C SER A 149 3.86 5.24 10.55
N LYS A 150 4.06 5.09 11.88
CA LYS A 150 2.99 4.70 12.82
C LYS A 150 2.23 5.88 13.44
N ASN A 151 2.40 7.11 12.98
CA ASN A 151 1.65 8.25 13.54
C ASN A 151 0.19 8.20 13.07
N MET A 152 -0.67 7.55 13.86
CA MET A 152 -2.12 7.46 13.68
C MET A 152 -2.89 8.38 14.65
N GLU A 153 -2.30 9.49 15.06
CA GLU A 153 -2.92 10.45 16.00
C GLU A 153 -3.81 11.50 15.31
N ASP A 154 -4.02 11.37 13.98
CA ASP A 154 -4.73 12.39 13.22
C ASP A 154 -6.24 12.12 13.16
N THR A 155 -7.05 13.17 13.30
CA THR A 155 -8.50 13.17 13.05
C THR A 155 -8.80 12.93 11.57
N GLU A 156 -10.03 12.50 11.23
CA GLU A 156 -10.45 12.19 9.83
C GLU A 156 -10.06 13.28 8.81
N HIS A 157 -10.34 14.55 9.11
CA HIS A 157 -10.01 15.68 8.22
C HIS A 157 -8.51 15.94 8.08
N GLU A 158 -7.74 15.68 9.13
CA GLU A 158 -6.29 15.86 9.12
C GLU A 158 -5.58 14.73 8.38
N PHE A 159 -6.16 13.54 8.36
CA PHE A 159 -5.56 12.35 7.77
C PHE A 159 -5.34 12.50 6.26
N GLU A 160 -6.29 13.09 5.53
CA GLU A 160 -6.20 13.26 4.06
C GLU A 160 -5.23 14.36 3.65
N SER A 161 -5.36 15.54 4.24
CA SER A 161 -4.46 16.67 3.92
C SER A 161 -3.00 16.35 4.24
N LYS A 162 -2.76 15.40 5.18
CA LYS A 162 -1.43 15.04 5.68
C LYS A 162 -0.83 13.80 5.01
N PHE A 163 -1.53 13.04 4.14
CA PHE A 163 -0.96 11.82 3.55
C PHE A 163 0.31 12.11 2.74
N LYS A 164 0.29 13.15 1.91
CA LYS A 164 1.49 13.61 1.19
C LYS A 164 2.62 14.01 2.14
N GLN A 165 2.28 14.62 3.26
CA GLN A 165 3.22 14.97 4.32
C GLN A 165 3.75 13.71 5.01
N LYS A 166 2.89 12.71 5.29
CA LYS A 166 3.29 11.41 5.87
C LYS A 166 4.30 10.68 4.99
N VAL A 167 4.13 10.69 3.68
CA VAL A 167 5.11 10.11 2.74
C VAL A 167 6.46 10.84 2.80
N LYS A 168 6.45 12.17 2.96
CA LYS A 168 7.67 12.95 3.16
C LYS A 168 8.35 12.66 4.50
N ILE A 169 7.57 12.55 5.57
CA ILE A 169 8.04 12.17 6.92
C ILE A 169 8.64 10.76 6.87
N TRP A 170 7.94 9.81 6.25
CA TRP A 170 8.45 8.46 6.04
C TRP A 170 9.84 8.46 5.38
N LYS A 171 10.02 9.25 4.30
CA LYS A 171 11.31 9.38 3.62
C LYS A 171 12.38 9.99 4.53
N ARG A 172 12.04 11.07 5.25
CA ARG A 172 12.93 11.74 6.20
C ARG A 172 13.44 10.75 7.27
N ASP A 173 12.52 10.01 7.86
CA ASP A 173 12.84 9.07 8.94
C ASP A 173 13.74 7.93 8.43
N ARG A 174 13.51 7.40 7.21
CA ARG A 174 14.38 6.39 6.60
C ARG A 174 15.74 6.94 6.23
N LYS A 175 15.81 8.16 5.74
CA LYS A 175 17.11 8.82 5.50
C LYS A 175 17.88 9.07 6.79
N TYR A 176 17.20 9.43 7.87
CA TYR A 176 17.82 9.59 9.17
C TYR A 176 18.36 8.24 9.67
N LEU A 177 17.56 7.18 9.66
CA LEU A 177 18.03 5.84 10.04
C LEU A 177 19.22 5.39 9.19
N TYR A 178 19.17 5.62 7.88
CA TYR A 178 20.30 5.34 6.98
C TYR A 178 21.56 6.12 7.40
N SER A 179 21.43 7.40 7.75
CA SER A 179 22.59 8.21 8.17
C SER A 179 23.26 7.72 9.45
N LEU A 180 22.54 7.02 10.33
CA LEU A 180 23.10 6.44 11.56
C LEU A 180 23.96 5.21 11.31
N ILE A 181 23.81 4.54 10.18
CA ILE A 181 24.51 3.30 9.82
C ILE A 181 25.45 3.48 8.62
N LYS A 182 25.41 4.63 7.97
CA LYS A 182 26.31 4.98 6.87
C LYS A 182 27.76 5.05 7.36
N LYS A 183 28.69 4.57 6.54
CA LYS A 183 30.15 4.75 6.74
C LYS A 183 30.62 6.12 6.31
#